data_7d967f221f5ede6fb006de603c5365ec
#
_entry.id   7d967f221f5ede6fb006de603c5365ec
#
_cell.length_a   1.000
_cell.length_b   1.000
_cell.length_c   1.000
_cell.angle_alpha   90.00
_cell.angle_beta   90.00
_cell.angle_gamma   90.00
#
_symmetry.space_group_name_H-M   'P 1'
#
loop_
_entity.id
_entity.type
_entity.pdbx_description
1 polymer ?
#
loop_
_entity_poly.entity_id
_entity_poly.type
_entity_poly.pdbx_seq_one_letter_code
_entity_poly.pdbx_strand_id
1 'polypeptide(L)'
;MSKDIRVLILKLADRLHNIQTIQYLADYKQEKIANETLYVYAPLAHRLGLQNIKHILEDISFSLIFKNQNSEIENLIEKTAPDRDKNINKSLKVIEDLLSANSLSAEVVGRPKHNYSIYKKIINNGLTFNEINDLIGLRILTDDVKNCYTILGLIHANFQPVLGRFKDFISMPKFNLYQSLHTTVLTETGQKMEIQIRTHDMHYRAEYGVAAHWKYKEKPQNDTQQWTNALSELSDEYPDPNEFLSHMKLDLYEDEVFCLTPKGDVITLPQGATPVDFAFSVHTQVGEKLIGAKINGKLVNLSTRLTTGDTVEVLT
;
A
#
# COMPACT_ATOMS: atom_id res chain seq x y z
N MET A 1 -24.77 0.31 -3.77
CA MET A 1 -23.76 -0.71 -4.08
C MET A 1 -24.27 -2.09 -3.72
N SER A 2 -23.80 -3.13 -4.39
CA SER A 2 -24.27 -4.49 -4.14
C SER A 2 -23.85 -4.97 -2.75
N LYS A 3 -24.80 -5.54 -2.01
CA LYS A 3 -24.53 -6.21 -0.72
C LYS A 3 -23.73 -7.52 -0.88
N ASP A 4 -23.36 -7.87 -2.12
CA ASP A 4 -22.64 -9.10 -2.45
C ASP A 4 -21.27 -8.79 -3.07
N ILE A 5 -20.23 -9.16 -2.36
CA ILE A 5 -18.83 -8.96 -2.76
C ILE A 5 -18.50 -9.62 -4.13
N ARG A 6 -19.20 -10.70 -4.49
CA ARG A 6 -19.03 -11.38 -5.78
C ARG A 6 -19.33 -10.47 -6.96
N VAL A 7 -20.35 -9.60 -6.82
CA VAL A 7 -20.70 -8.62 -7.86
C VAL A 7 -19.59 -7.58 -8.03
N LEU A 8 -18.93 -7.17 -6.93
CA LEU A 8 -17.79 -6.24 -7.01
C LEU A 8 -16.60 -6.88 -7.74
N ILE A 9 -16.33 -8.15 -7.48
CA ILE A 9 -15.25 -8.88 -8.16
C ILE A 9 -15.55 -9.06 -9.64
N LEU A 10 -16.80 -9.41 -10.00
CA LEU A 10 -17.21 -9.48 -11.40
C LEU A 10 -17.05 -8.13 -12.11
N LYS A 11 -17.42 -7.04 -11.45
CA LYS A 11 -17.22 -5.68 -11.98
C LYS A 11 -15.74 -5.32 -12.14
N LEU A 12 -14.89 -5.74 -11.23
CA LEU A 12 -13.44 -5.54 -11.35
C LEU A 12 -12.85 -6.37 -12.49
N ALA A 13 -13.31 -7.60 -12.68
CA ALA A 13 -12.90 -8.44 -13.81
C ALA A 13 -13.33 -7.86 -15.17
N ASP A 14 -14.58 -7.37 -15.26
CA ASP A 14 -15.07 -6.66 -16.43
C ASP A 14 -14.27 -5.38 -16.70
N ARG A 15 -14.02 -4.58 -15.67
CA ARG A 15 -13.20 -3.37 -15.78
C ARG A 15 -11.77 -3.68 -16.20
N LEU A 16 -11.17 -4.74 -15.67
CA LEU A 16 -9.84 -5.19 -16.06
C LEU A 16 -9.78 -5.54 -17.54
N HIS A 17 -10.74 -6.30 -18.04
CA HIS A 17 -10.82 -6.62 -19.46
C HIS A 17 -11.02 -5.35 -20.31
N ASN A 18 -11.91 -4.46 -19.90
CA ASN A 18 -12.23 -3.23 -20.64
C ASN A 18 -11.03 -2.28 -20.71
N ILE A 19 -10.23 -2.15 -19.64
CA ILE A 19 -9.03 -1.30 -19.65
C ILE A 19 -7.90 -1.91 -20.49
N GLN A 20 -7.77 -3.24 -20.50
CA GLN A 20 -6.78 -3.93 -21.34
C GLN A 20 -7.08 -3.87 -22.84
N THR A 21 -8.33 -3.65 -23.20
CA THR A 21 -8.80 -3.54 -24.60
C THR A 21 -9.17 -2.12 -24.99
N ILE A 22 -8.79 -1.13 -24.19
CA ILE A 22 -9.26 0.26 -24.32
C ILE A 22 -8.80 0.95 -25.61
N GLN A 23 -7.69 0.50 -26.22
CA GLN A 23 -7.11 1.04 -27.44
C GLN A 23 -8.07 0.99 -28.66
N TYR A 24 -9.10 0.16 -28.61
CA TYR A 24 -10.11 0.07 -29.67
C TYR A 24 -11.24 1.11 -29.55
N LEU A 25 -11.22 1.93 -28.51
CA LEU A 25 -12.22 2.98 -28.28
C LEU A 25 -11.73 4.34 -28.77
N ALA A 26 -12.66 5.27 -29.03
CA ALA A 26 -12.32 6.65 -29.32
C ALA A 26 -11.65 7.34 -28.11
N ASP A 27 -10.71 8.26 -28.36
CA ASP A 27 -9.84 8.88 -27.34
C ASP A 27 -10.62 9.46 -26.14
N TYR A 28 -11.72 10.17 -26.37
CA TYR A 28 -12.53 10.75 -25.29
C TYR A 28 -13.16 9.69 -24.38
N LYS A 29 -13.45 8.49 -24.93
CA LYS A 29 -13.96 7.35 -24.14
C LYS A 29 -12.82 6.70 -23.38
N GLN A 30 -11.64 6.60 -23.98
CA GLN A 30 -10.44 6.08 -23.31
C GLN A 30 -10.14 6.91 -22.07
N GLU A 31 -10.08 8.24 -22.19
CA GLU A 31 -9.79 9.14 -21.07
C GLU A 31 -10.82 9.03 -19.94
N LYS A 32 -12.13 9.00 -20.30
CA LYS A 32 -13.21 8.84 -19.32
C LYS A 32 -13.09 7.52 -18.55
N ILE A 33 -12.87 6.40 -19.26
CA ILE A 33 -12.75 5.07 -18.66
C ILE A 33 -11.48 4.97 -17.82
N ALA A 34 -10.35 5.53 -18.30
CA ALA A 34 -9.10 5.55 -17.56
C ALA A 34 -9.22 6.33 -16.24
N ASN A 35 -9.84 7.52 -16.27
CA ASN A 35 -10.11 8.30 -15.06
C ASN A 35 -10.99 7.54 -14.06
N GLU A 36 -12.10 6.99 -14.52
CA GLU A 36 -12.98 6.18 -13.65
C GLU A 36 -12.23 4.98 -13.08
N THR A 37 -11.39 4.32 -13.89
CA THR A 37 -10.60 3.17 -13.47
C THR A 37 -9.58 3.56 -12.40
N LEU A 38 -8.83 4.63 -12.62
CA LEU A 38 -7.78 5.09 -11.70
C LEU A 38 -8.34 5.57 -10.36
N TYR A 39 -9.46 6.32 -10.41
CA TYR A 39 -9.98 7.00 -9.21
C TYR A 39 -11.11 6.25 -8.49
N VAL A 40 -11.67 5.18 -9.08
CA VAL A 40 -12.74 4.39 -8.46
C VAL A 40 -12.37 2.92 -8.37
N TYR A 41 -12.03 2.27 -9.49
CA TYR A 41 -11.84 0.81 -9.51
C TYR A 41 -10.49 0.36 -8.94
N ALA A 42 -9.40 1.10 -9.16
CA ALA A 42 -8.11 0.76 -8.56
C ALA A 42 -8.14 0.89 -7.03
N PRO A 43 -8.72 1.95 -6.42
CA PRO A 43 -9.03 2.01 -5.00
C PRO A 43 -9.84 0.83 -4.48
N LEU A 44 -10.92 0.48 -5.20
CA LEU A 44 -11.75 -0.66 -4.84
C LEU A 44 -10.97 -1.98 -4.85
N ALA A 45 -10.15 -2.21 -5.89
CA ALA A 45 -9.29 -3.38 -5.97
C ALA A 45 -8.29 -3.43 -4.81
N HIS A 46 -7.70 -2.28 -4.44
CA HIS A 46 -6.80 -2.18 -3.28
C HIS A 46 -7.51 -2.57 -1.98
N ARG A 47 -8.70 -2.04 -1.75
CA ARG A 47 -9.47 -2.34 -0.55
C ARG A 47 -9.87 -3.81 -0.46
N LEU A 48 -10.14 -4.46 -1.59
CA LEU A 48 -10.40 -5.90 -1.67
C LEU A 48 -9.13 -6.76 -1.60
N GLY A 49 -7.96 -6.16 -1.41
CA GLY A 49 -6.67 -6.87 -1.37
C GLY A 49 -6.19 -7.41 -2.72
N LEU A 50 -6.86 -7.06 -3.83
CA LEU A 50 -6.55 -7.54 -5.18
C LEU A 50 -5.38 -6.75 -5.77
N GLN A 51 -4.16 -6.89 -5.21
CA GLN A 51 -3.01 -6.04 -5.56
C GLN A 51 -2.60 -6.18 -7.02
N ASN A 52 -2.64 -7.39 -7.56
CA ASN A 52 -2.31 -7.62 -8.97
C ASN A 52 -3.26 -6.84 -9.90
N ILE A 53 -4.57 -6.95 -9.68
CA ILE A 53 -5.57 -6.22 -10.46
C ILE A 53 -5.38 -4.70 -10.27
N LYS A 54 -5.20 -4.24 -9.04
CA LYS A 54 -4.95 -2.82 -8.75
C LYS A 54 -3.80 -2.27 -9.58
N HIS A 55 -2.67 -2.96 -9.61
CA HIS A 55 -1.48 -2.46 -10.32
C HIS A 55 -1.71 -2.37 -11.83
N ILE A 56 -2.37 -3.37 -12.43
CA ILE A 56 -2.71 -3.35 -13.86
C ILE A 56 -3.66 -2.17 -14.16
N LEU A 57 -4.69 -1.98 -13.34
CA LEU A 57 -5.63 -0.87 -13.49
C LEU A 57 -4.92 0.49 -13.35
N GLU A 58 -4.04 0.64 -12.38
CA GLU A 58 -3.27 1.87 -12.15
C GLU A 58 -2.33 2.17 -13.32
N ASP A 59 -1.50 1.22 -13.75
CA ASP A 59 -0.47 1.45 -14.77
C ASP A 59 -1.07 1.76 -16.15
N ILE A 60 -2.10 1.02 -16.58
CA ILE A 60 -2.75 1.29 -17.86
C ILE A 60 -3.48 2.64 -17.82
N SER A 61 -4.20 2.94 -16.75
CA SER A 61 -4.87 4.24 -16.61
C SER A 61 -3.88 5.39 -16.56
N PHE A 62 -2.77 5.24 -15.85
CA PHE A 62 -1.70 6.22 -15.75
C PHE A 62 -1.09 6.53 -17.12
N SER A 63 -0.78 5.50 -17.92
CA SER A 63 -0.21 5.69 -19.25
C SER A 63 -1.13 6.44 -20.22
N LEU A 64 -2.44 6.38 -20.01
CA LEU A 64 -3.43 7.07 -20.84
C LEU A 64 -3.68 8.51 -20.39
N ILE A 65 -3.75 8.75 -19.07
CA ILE A 65 -4.09 10.06 -18.50
C ILE A 65 -2.85 10.96 -18.44
N PHE A 66 -1.70 10.40 -18.03
CA PHE A 66 -0.46 11.12 -17.77
C PHE A 66 0.64 10.70 -18.77
N LYS A 67 0.34 10.79 -20.06
CA LYS A 67 1.21 10.29 -21.16
C LYS A 67 2.66 10.79 -21.07
N ASN A 68 2.84 12.10 -20.85
CA ASN A 68 4.18 12.70 -20.77
C ASN A 68 4.96 12.18 -19.56
N GLN A 69 4.34 12.18 -18.39
CA GLN A 69 4.97 11.72 -17.15
C GLN A 69 5.27 10.22 -17.18
N ASN A 70 4.37 9.41 -17.78
CA ASN A 70 4.64 7.99 -17.98
C ASN A 70 5.84 7.76 -18.89
N SER A 71 5.92 8.47 -20.03
CA SER A 71 7.07 8.37 -20.96
C SER A 71 8.38 8.83 -20.32
N GLU A 72 8.35 9.88 -19.48
CA GLU A 72 9.52 10.30 -18.72
C GLU A 72 10.00 9.21 -17.76
N ILE A 73 9.08 8.59 -17.02
CA ILE A 73 9.40 7.50 -16.09
C ILE A 73 9.93 6.27 -16.83
N GLU A 74 9.33 5.88 -17.95
CA GLU A 74 9.79 4.76 -18.78
C GLU A 74 11.21 5.00 -19.28
N ASN A 75 11.48 6.17 -19.84
CA ASN A 75 12.82 6.56 -20.30
C ASN A 75 13.87 6.52 -19.17
N LEU A 76 13.49 6.95 -17.96
CA LEU A 76 14.39 6.94 -16.81
C LEU A 76 14.64 5.50 -16.30
N ILE A 77 13.60 4.66 -16.30
CA ILE A 77 13.71 3.24 -15.96
C ILE A 77 14.63 2.52 -16.96
N GLU A 78 14.45 2.75 -18.26
CA GLU A 78 15.28 2.14 -19.31
C GLU A 78 16.76 2.58 -19.21
N LYS A 79 17.02 3.86 -19.00
CA LYS A 79 18.40 4.38 -18.85
C LYS A 79 19.11 3.78 -17.63
N THR A 80 18.39 3.50 -16.55
CA THR A 80 18.96 2.96 -15.32
C THR A 80 18.91 1.43 -15.25
N ALA A 81 18.23 0.77 -16.19
CA ALA A 81 18.00 -0.67 -16.18
C ALA A 81 19.29 -1.51 -16.09
N PRO A 82 20.35 -1.27 -16.90
CA PRO A 82 21.54 -2.12 -16.86
C PRO A 82 22.22 -2.15 -15.50
N ASP A 83 22.40 -0.99 -14.88
CA ASP A 83 23.03 -0.89 -13.56
C ASP A 83 22.12 -1.40 -12.46
N ARG A 84 20.83 -1.12 -12.55
CA ARG A 84 19.80 -1.61 -11.61
C ARG A 84 19.72 -3.13 -11.63
N ASP A 85 19.62 -3.75 -12.81
CA ASP A 85 19.45 -5.19 -12.96
C ASP A 85 20.72 -5.93 -12.49
N LYS A 86 21.90 -5.38 -12.76
CA LYS A 86 23.18 -5.88 -12.22
C LYS A 86 23.19 -5.83 -10.68
N ASN A 87 22.74 -4.72 -10.11
CA ASN A 87 22.70 -4.55 -8.65
C ASN A 87 21.64 -5.46 -8.00
N ILE A 88 20.47 -5.63 -8.63
CA ILE A 88 19.44 -6.57 -8.17
C ILE A 88 20.00 -7.99 -8.17
N ASN A 89 20.59 -8.44 -9.28
CA ASN A 89 21.13 -9.80 -9.39
C ASN A 89 22.26 -10.05 -8.38
N LYS A 90 23.13 -9.07 -8.14
CA LYS A 90 24.15 -9.15 -7.08
C LYS A 90 23.50 -9.30 -5.70
N SER A 91 22.50 -8.48 -5.41
CA SER A 91 21.80 -8.50 -4.12
C SER A 91 21.01 -9.79 -3.90
N LEU A 92 20.35 -10.30 -4.95
CA LEU A 92 19.66 -11.60 -4.92
C LEU A 92 20.64 -12.71 -4.51
N LYS A 93 21.78 -12.79 -5.21
CA LYS A 93 22.78 -13.84 -4.93
C LYS A 93 23.33 -13.75 -3.51
N VAL A 94 23.66 -12.54 -3.03
CA VAL A 94 24.16 -12.36 -1.66
C VAL A 94 23.14 -12.83 -0.62
N ILE A 95 21.85 -12.53 -0.82
CA ILE A 95 20.80 -12.95 0.10
C ILE A 95 20.55 -14.46 -0.01
N GLU A 96 20.52 -15.04 -1.20
CA GLU A 96 20.38 -16.49 -1.40
C GLU A 96 21.53 -17.27 -0.73
N ASP A 97 22.77 -16.82 -0.91
CA ASP A 97 23.96 -17.41 -0.26
C ASP A 97 23.85 -17.31 1.26
N LEU A 98 23.40 -16.16 1.79
CA LEU A 98 23.18 -15.92 3.20
C LEU A 98 22.12 -16.85 3.80
N LEU A 99 20.99 -17.03 3.13
CA LEU A 99 19.90 -17.92 3.55
C LEU A 99 20.36 -19.37 3.53
N SER A 100 21.04 -19.79 2.48
CA SER A 100 21.57 -21.15 2.30
C SER A 100 22.60 -21.49 3.38
N ALA A 101 23.51 -20.58 3.71
CA ALA A 101 24.51 -20.75 4.75
C ALA A 101 23.90 -20.95 6.15
N ASN A 102 22.67 -20.44 6.36
CA ASN A 102 21.92 -20.59 7.61
C ASN A 102 20.83 -21.65 7.56
N SER A 103 20.84 -22.53 6.54
CA SER A 103 19.85 -23.61 6.36
C SER A 103 18.40 -23.12 6.36
N LEU A 104 18.14 -21.91 5.85
CA LEU A 104 16.81 -21.32 5.70
C LEU A 104 16.31 -21.55 4.27
N SER A 105 15.20 -22.29 4.13
CA SER A 105 14.50 -22.46 2.87
C SER A 105 13.64 -21.23 2.59
N ALA A 106 13.98 -20.49 1.55
CA ALA A 106 13.18 -19.34 1.09
C ALA A 106 13.45 -19.05 -0.39
N GLU A 107 12.45 -18.56 -1.07
CA GLU A 107 12.53 -18.05 -2.44
C GLU A 107 12.79 -16.55 -2.43
N VAL A 108 13.81 -16.09 -3.15
CA VAL A 108 14.13 -14.65 -3.25
C VAL A 108 13.84 -14.18 -4.68
N VAL A 109 12.96 -13.19 -4.80
CA VAL A 109 12.57 -12.67 -6.12
C VAL A 109 12.74 -11.16 -6.17
N GLY A 110 13.19 -10.65 -7.33
CA GLY A 110 13.19 -9.22 -7.60
C GLY A 110 11.76 -8.69 -7.74
N ARG A 111 11.51 -7.53 -7.17
CA ARG A 111 10.21 -6.85 -7.25
C ARG A 111 10.35 -5.53 -8.02
N PRO A 112 10.04 -5.50 -9.33
CA PRO A 112 9.97 -4.24 -10.06
C PRO A 112 8.87 -3.35 -9.48
N LYS A 113 9.12 -2.04 -9.43
CA LYS A 113 8.09 -1.08 -9.04
C LYS A 113 7.27 -0.66 -10.25
N HIS A 114 5.98 -0.52 -10.04
CA HIS A 114 5.02 -0.07 -11.03
C HIS A 114 5.19 1.43 -11.31
N ASN A 115 5.01 1.84 -12.58
CA ASN A 115 5.22 3.22 -13.03
C ASN A 115 4.36 4.22 -12.25
N TYR A 116 3.10 3.91 -12.02
CA TYR A 116 2.24 4.78 -11.23
C TYR A 116 2.67 4.90 -9.76
N SER A 117 3.20 3.84 -9.17
CA SER A 117 3.75 3.90 -7.80
C SER A 117 5.00 4.78 -7.72
N ILE A 118 5.83 4.78 -8.75
CA ILE A 118 7.00 5.69 -8.88
C ILE A 118 6.50 7.13 -9.00
N TYR A 119 5.55 7.39 -9.90
CA TYR A 119 4.94 8.72 -10.09
C TYR A 119 4.36 9.28 -8.79
N LYS A 120 3.57 8.48 -8.07
CA LYS A 120 3.01 8.91 -6.77
C LYS A 120 4.11 9.31 -5.77
N LYS A 121 5.21 8.58 -5.70
CA LYS A 121 6.33 8.93 -4.81
C LYS A 121 7.00 10.25 -5.20
N ILE A 122 7.16 10.51 -6.50
CA ILE A 122 7.70 11.78 -6.99
C ILE A 122 6.80 12.94 -6.55
N ILE A 123 5.49 12.85 -6.82
CA ILE A 123 4.55 13.93 -6.54
C ILE A 123 4.33 14.12 -5.03
N ASN A 124 4.09 13.05 -4.28
CA ASN A 124 3.73 13.15 -2.87
C ASN A 124 4.90 13.58 -1.97
N ASN A 125 6.12 13.19 -2.32
CA ASN A 125 7.31 13.49 -1.52
C ASN A 125 8.16 14.63 -2.07
N GLY A 126 7.79 15.21 -3.23
CA GLY A 126 8.57 16.24 -3.91
C GLY A 126 9.98 15.76 -4.31
N LEU A 127 10.13 14.44 -4.51
CA LEU A 127 11.42 13.82 -4.84
C LEU A 127 11.70 13.93 -6.33
N THR A 128 12.95 14.10 -6.67
CA THR A 128 13.41 13.86 -8.06
C THR A 128 13.55 12.34 -8.28
N PHE A 129 13.50 11.90 -9.52
CA PHE A 129 13.67 10.46 -9.84
C PHE A 129 14.99 9.88 -9.29
N ASN A 130 16.08 10.65 -9.32
CA ASN A 130 17.37 10.23 -8.78
C ASN A 130 17.38 10.06 -7.25
N GLU A 131 16.42 10.66 -6.55
CA GLU A 131 16.25 10.52 -5.10
C GLU A 131 15.34 9.34 -4.73
N ILE A 132 14.71 8.70 -5.73
CA ILE A 132 13.98 7.44 -5.53
C ILE A 132 15.01 6.31 -5.42
N ASN A 133 15.69 6.28 -4.28
CA ASN A 133 16.75 5.32 -3.97
C ASN A 133 16.24 3.88 -3.76
N ASP A 134 14.93 3.63 -3.78
CA ASP A 134 14.30 2.35 -3.50
C ASP A 134 13.72 1.67 -4.77
N LEU A 135 14.38 1.87 -5.93
CA LEU A 135 14.03 1.16 -7.17
C LEU A 135 14.37 -0.32 -7.10
N ILE A 136 15.24 -0.72 -6.16
CA ILE A 136 15.58 -2.11 -5.90
C ILE A 136 14.64 -2.62 -4.81
N GLY A 137 13.72 -3.45 -5.18
CA GLY A 137 12.84 -4.17 -4.25
C GLY A 137 13.11 -5.66 -4.35
N LEU A 138 13.25 -6.32 -3.22
CA LEU A 138 13.33 -7.78 -3.13
C LEU A 138 12.16 -8.31 -2.32
N ARG A 139 11.73 -9.50 -2.65
CA ARG A 139 10.71 -10.24 -1.91
C ARG A 139 11.28 -11.59 -1.52
N ILE A 140 11.13 -11.94 -0.26
CA ILE A 140 11.55 -13.24 0.28
C ILE A 140 10.29 -13.98 0.72
N LEU A 141 10.08 -15.15 0.15
CA LEU A 141 8.95 -16.03 0.45
C LEU A 141 9.47 -17.25 1.21
N THR A 142 8.82 -17.58 2.32
CA THR A 142 9.17 -18.71 3.16
C THR A 142 7.91 -19.45 3.64
N ASP A 143 8.06 -20.58 4.31
CA ASP A 143 6.94 -21.46 4.64
C ASP A 143 6.16 -20.99 5.88
N ASP A 144 6.82 -20.42 6.87
CA ASP A 144 6.19 -20.08 8.14
C ASP A 144 6.59 -18.71 8.69
N VAL A 145 5.79 -18.20 9.64
CA VAL A 145 5.97 -16.89 10.28
C VAL A 145 7.26 -16.81 11.07
N LYS A 146 7.66 -17.88 11.75
CA LYS A 146 8.92 -17.91 12.53
C LYS A 146 10.12 -17.67 11.62
N ASN A 147 10.13 -18.31 10.44
CA ASN A 147 11.17 -18.11 9.44
C ASN A 147 11.18 -16.65 8.91
N CYS A 148 10.01 -15.98 8.78
CA CYS A 148 9.97 -14.56 8.41
C CYS A 148 10.79 -13.71 9.37
N TYR A 149 10.61 -13.87 10.68
CA TYR A 149 11.36 -13.12 11.69
C TYR A 149 12.82 -13.55 11.80
N THR A 150 13.12 -14.85 11.59
CA THR A 150 14.51 -15.35 11.57
C THR A 150 15.27 -14.72 10.39
N ILE A 151 14.66 -14.67 9.21
CA ILE A 151 15.23 -14.05 8.00
C ILE A 151 15.44 -12.55 8.24
N LEU A 152 14.47 -11.85 8.85
CA LEU A 152 14.61 -10.44 9.19
C LEU A 152 15.84 -10.20 10.10
N GLY A 153 15.97 -10.99 11.17
CA GLY A 153 17.12 -10.93 12.07
C GLY A 153 18.45 -11.15 11.36
N LEU A 154 18.50 -12.15 10.47
CA LEU A 154 19.67 -12.46 9.66
C LEU A 154 20.05 -11.30 8.72
N ILE A 155 19.06 -10.70 8.07
CA ILE A 155 19.26 -9.55 7.18
C ILE A 155 19.80 -8.36 7.98
N HIS A 156 19.20 -8.03 9.13
CA HIS A 156 19.64 -6.91 9.97
C HIS A 156 21.01 -7.13 10.63
N ALA A 157 21.42 -8.39 10.79
CA ALA A 157 22.77 -8.73 11.28
C ALA A 157 23.85 -8.52 10.20
N ASN A 158 23.52 -8.61 8.93
CA ASN A 158 24.46 -8.54 7.81
C ASN A 158 24.38 -7.24 6.99
N PHE A 159 23.26 -6.51 7.06
CA PHE A 159 23.05 -5.25 6.38
C PHE A 159 22.57 -4.19 7.35
N GLN A 160 23.03 -2.95 7.18
CA GLN A 160 22.63 -1.84 8.04
C GLN A 160 21.17 -1.41 7.73
N PRO A 161 20.23 -1.53 8.67
CA PRO A 161 18.86 -1.07 8.47
C PRO A 161 18.79 0.47 8.43
N VAL A 162 17.88 0.98 7.59
CA VAL A 162 17.56 2.41 7.54
C VAL A 162 16.53 2.74 8.61
N LEU A 163 16.87 3.66 9.50
CA LEU A 163 16.01 4.04 10.62
C LEU A 163 14.63 4.51 10.16
N GLY A 164 13.58 4.08 10.87
CA GLY A 164 12.19 4.44 10.57
C GLY A 164 11.60 3.78 9.30
N ARG A 165 12.32 2.82 8.69
CA ARG A 165 11.86 2.12 7.47
C ARG A 165 11.48 0.65 7.72
N PHE A 166 11.42 0.24 8.96
CA PHE A 166 10.89 -1.08 9.33
C PHE A 166 9.39 -0.99 9.62
N LYS A 167 8.61 -1.92 9.06
CA LYS A 167 7.17 -2.06 9.32
C LYS A 167 6.84 -3.55 9.47
N ASP A 168 6.11 -3.88 10.54
CA ASP A 168 5.65 -5.22 10.82
C ASP A 168 4.15 -5.34 10.58
N PHE A 169 3.80 -5.72 9.35
CA PHE A 169 2.42 -6.01 8.97
C PHE A 169 2.04 -7.49 9.18
N ILE A 170 2.91 -8.31 9.78
CA ILE A 170 2.54 -9.67 10.21
C ILE A 170 1.83 -9.60 11.56
N SER A 171 2.43 -8.90 12.52
CA SER A 171 1.84 -8.71 13.85
C SER A 171 0.68 -7.71 13.85
N MET A 172 0.73 -6.71 12.96
CA MET A 172 -0.31 -5.69 12.78
C MET A 172 -0.75 -5.65 11.30
N PRO A 173 -1.63 -6.56 10.87
CA PRO A 173 -2.10 -6.61 9.49
C PRO A 173 -2.81 -5.31 9.10
N LYS A 174 -2.65 -4.90 7.82
CA LYS A 174 -3.43 -3.79 7.29
C LYS A 174 -4.93 -4.14 7.26
N PHE A 175 -5.80 -3.13 7.21
CA PHE A 175 -7.26 -3.33 7.11
C PHE A 175 -7.66 -4.28 5.95
N ASN A 176 -6.87 -4.34 4.87
CA ASN A 176 -7.06 -5.26 3.75
C ASN A 176 -6.41 -6.64 3.97
N LEU A 177 -6.14 -7.02 5.21
CA LEU A 177 -5.50 -8.27 5.63
C LEU A 177 -4.13 -8.51 5.00
N TYR A 178 -3.50 -7.46 4.47
CA TYR A 178 -2.13 -7.54 3.96
C TYR A 178 -1.15 -7.80 5.10
N GLN A 179 -0.32 -8.84 4.93
CA GLN A 179 0.70 -9.24 5.89
C GLN A 179 2.07 -9.35 5.20
N SER A 180 3.08 -8.73 5.78
CA SER A 180 4.49 -8.83 5.37
C SER A 180 5.37 -8.08 6.37
N LEU A 181 6.61 -8.47 6.55
CA LEU A 181 7.63 -7.60 7.12
C LEU A 181 8.22 -6.74 6.01
N HIS A 182 8.35 -5.46 6.25
CA HIS A 182 9.02 -4.53 5.34
C HIS A 182 10.23 -3.95 6.03
N THR A 183 11.36 -4.00 5.39
CA THR A 183 12.57 -3.32 5.87
C THR A 183 13.32 -2.70 4.69
N THR A 184 14.05 -1.63 4.97
CA THR A 184 14.99 -1.03 4.01
C THR A 184 16.37 -1.12 4.62
N VAL A 185 17.32 -1.65 3.87
CA VAL A 185 18.71 -1.78 4.26
C VAL A 185 19.64 -1.09 3.28
N LEU A 186 20.86 -0.81 3.70
CA LEU A 186 21.93 -0.31 2.82
C LEU A 186 22.71 -1.49 2.26
N THR A 187 22.91 -1.50 0.93
CA THR A 187 23.82 -2.42 0.26
C THR A 187 25.28 -2.02 0.50
N GLU A 188 26.23 -2.86 0.13
CA GLU A 188 27.68 -2.54 0.19
C GLU A 188 28.03 -1.28 -0.61
N THR A 189 27.26 -0.95 -1.63
CA THR A 189 27.45 0.26 -2.47
C THR A 189 26.76 1.49 -1.88
N GLY A 190 26.14 1.40 -0.68
CA GLY A 190 25.39 2.47 -0.04
C GLY A 190 24.00 2.73 -0.64
N GLN A 191 23.55 1.92 -1.58
CA GLN A 191 22.22 2.03 -2.14
C GLN A 191 21.17 1.46 -1.19
N LYS A 192 19.99 2.07 -1.15
CA LYS A 192 18.87 1.55 -0.38
C LYS A 192 18.20 0.39 -1.11
N MET A 193 17.94 -0.68 -0.39
CA MET A 193 17.26 -1.88 -0.86
C MET A 193 16.06 -2.16 0.03
N GLU A 194 14.86 -2.12 -0.54
CA GLU A 194 13.62 -2.50 0.15
C GLU A 194 13.45 -4.02 0.10
N ILE A 195 13.23 -4.64 1.25
CA ILE A 195 13.02 -6.08 1.36
C ILE A 195 11.66 -6.34 2.00
N GLN A 196 10.85 -7.15 1.35
CA GLN A 196 9.58 -7.66 1.85
C GLN A 196 9.74 -9.14 2.19
N ILE A 197 9.39 -9.53 3.41
CA ILE A 197 9.48 -10.91 3.88
C ILE A 197 8.09 -11.36 4.29
N ARG A 198 7.62 -12.48 3.74
CA ARG A 198 6.30 -13.02 4.03
C ARG A 198 6.21 -14.50 3.69
N THR A 199 5.22 -15.20 4.21
CA THR A 199 4.98 -16.60 3.83
C THR A 199 4.36 -16.69 2.44
N HIS A 200 4.45 -17.88 1.82
CA HIS A 200 3.76 -18.19 0.55
C HIS A 200 2.24 -17.95 0.66
N ASP A 201 1.63 -18.27 1.80
CA ASP A 201 0.21 -18.05 2.04
C ASP A 201 -0.12 -16.54 2.13
N MET A 202 0.68 -15.76 2.88
CA MET A 202 0.55 -14.29 2.91
C MET A 202 0.76 -13.68 1.53
N HIS A 203 1.68 -14.23 0.74
CA HIS A 203 1.89 -13.78 -0.63
C HIS A 203 0.65 -13.99 -1.48
N TYR A 204 0.09 -15.19 -1.44
CA TYR A 204 -1.12 -15.52 -2.17
C TYR A 204 -2.30 -14.61 -1.77
N ARG A 205 -2.50 -14.41 -0.46
CA ARG A 205 -3.53 -13.49 0.05
C ARG A 205 -3.30 -12.05 -0.41
N ALA A 206 -2.07 -11.58 -0.41
CA ALA A 206 -1.74 -10.22 -0.83
C ALA A 206 -1.97 -9.99 -2.34
N GLU A 207 -1.78 -11.01 -3.19
CA GLU A 207 -1.99 -10.89 -4.64
C GLU A 207 -3.47 -11.03 -5.04
N TYR A 208 -4.20 -11.95 -4.38
CA TYR A 208 -5.56 -12.33 -4.76
C TYR A 208 -6.64 -11.85 -3.78
N GLY A 209 -6.26 -11.28 -2.63
CA GLY A 209 -7.18 -10.69 -1.66
C GLY A 209 -8.36 -11.60 -1.32
N VAL A 210 -9.55 -11.04 -1.35
CA VAL A 210 -10.79 -11.78 -1.08
C VAL A 210 -11.04 -12.96 -2.03
N ALA A 211 -10.47 -12.94 -3.24
CA ALA A 211 -10.60 -14.05 -4.18
C ALA A 211 -9.75 -15.26 -3.80
N ALA A 212 -8.74 -15.09 -2.94
CA ALA A 212 -7.90 -16.18 -2.46
C ALA A 212 -8.71 -17.25 -1.72
N HIS A 213 -9.75 -16.84 -0.99
CA HIS A 213 -10.58 -17.75 -0.18
C HIS A 213 -11.45 -18.71 -1.00
N TRP A 214 -11.74 -18.40 -2.26
CA TRP A 214 -12.59 -19.27 -3.08
C TRP A 214 -11.85 -20.47 -3.66
N LYS A 215 -10.53 -20.46 -3.68
CA LYS A 215 -9.73 -21.59 -4.15
C LYS A 215 -9.60 -22.69 -3.10
N TYR A 216 -9.62 -22.31 -1.83
CA TYR A 216 -9.50 -23.23 -0.69
C TYR A 216 -10.88 -23.44 -0.04
N LYS A 217 -11.65 -24.39 -0.58
CA LYS A 217 -12.99 -24.78 -0.07
C LYS A 217 -12.98 -25.37 1.37
N GLU A 218 -11.83 -25.54 2.00
CA GLU A 218 -11.73 -26.35 3.21
C GLU A 218 -11.55 -25.61 4.53
N LYS A 219 -11.45 -24.27 4.57
CA LYS A 219 -11.47 -23.53 5.85
C LYS A 219 -12.14 -22.18 5.72
N PRO A 220 -13.04 -21.86 6.66
CA PRO A 220 -14.20 -21.08 6.35
C PRO A 220 -14.20 -19.68 6.93
N GLN A 221 -15.14 -18.97 6.42
CA GLN A 221 -16.07 -18.08 7.14
C GLN A 221 -15.51 -16.82 7.85
N ASN A 222 -14.39 -16.83 8.56
CA ASN A 222 -14.04 -15.66 9.37
C ASN A 222 -13.50 -14.49 8.53
N ASP A 223 -12.60 -14.76 7.59
CA ASP A 223 -11.95 -13.67 6.82
C ASP A 223 -12.88 -13.05 5.78
N THR A 224 -13.67 -13.88 5.04
CA THR A 224 -14.66 -13.36 4.08
C THR A 224 -15.76 -12.60 4.79
N GLN A 225 -16.12 -13.04 5.99
CA GLN A 225 -17.12 -12.39 6.83
C GLN A 225 -16.61 -11.08 7.43
N GLN A 226 -15.33 -11.00 7.81
CA GLN A 226 -14.69 -9.75 8.22
C GLN A 226 -14.69 -8.72 7.09
N TRP A 227 -14.37 -9.13 5.86
CA TRP A 227 -14.44 -8.28 4.68
C TRP A 227 -15.85 -7.78 4.36
N THR A 228 -16.84 -8.69 4.38
CA THR A 228 -18.23 -8.33 4.14
C THR A 228 -18.77 -7.42 5.23
N ASN A 229 -18.41 -7.66 6.48
CA ASN A 229 -18.80 -6.81 7.60
C ASN A 229 -18.16 -5.42 7.49
N ALA A 230 -16.85 -5.34 7.24
CA ALA A 230 -16.15 -4.05 7.08
C ALA A 230 -16.69 -3.21 5.92
N LEU A 231 -17.02 -3.84 4.78
CA LEU A 231 -17.67 -3.13 3.66
C LEU A 231 -19.12 -2.75 3.95
N SER A 232 -19.86 -3.59 4.69
CA SER A 232 -21.24 -3.29 5.11
C SER A 232 -21.26 -2.13 6.09
N GLU A 233 -20.41 -2.19 7.11
CA GLU A 233 -20.26 -1.12 8.12
C GLU A 233 -19.94 0.22 7.45
N LEU A 234 -18.99 0.22 6.52
CA LEU A 234 -18.63 1.44 5.78
C LEU A 234 -19.78 1.92 4.88
N SER A 235 -20.53 1.02 4.26
CA SER A 235 -21.70 1.37 3.43
C SER A 235 -22.86 1.90 4.24
N ASP A 236 -23.00 1.42 5.48
CA ASP A 236 -24.04 1.87 6.40
C ASP A 236 -23.65 3.21 7.06
N GLU A 237 -22.35 3.41 7.31
CA GLU A 237 -21.81 4.65 7.89
C GLU A 237 -21.82 5.80 6.87
N TYR A 238 -21.56 5.51 5.58
CA TYR A 238 -21.54 6.48 4.49
C TYR A 238 -22.56 6.13 3.38
N PRO A 239 -23.86 6.46 3.56
CA PRO A 239 -24.89 6.16 2.57
C PRO A 239 -24.73 6.90 1.25
N ASP A 240 -24.09 8.10 1.28
CA ASP A 240 -23.80 8.87 0.07
C ASP A 240 -22.66 8.21 -0.72
N PRO A 241 -22.87 7.93 -2.04
CA PRO A 241 -21.84 7.28 -2.87
C PRO A 241 -20.54 8.07 -2.99
N ASN A 242 -20.58 9.42 -2.92
CA ASN A 242 -19.39 10.25 -3.03
C ASN A 242 -18.60 10.27 -1.72
N GLU A 243 -19.30 10.32 -0.59
CA GLU A 243 -18.68 10.19 0.74
C GLU A 243 -18.06 8.80 0.90
N PHE A 244 -18.80 7.75 0.56
CA PHE A 244 -18.28 6.39 0.53
C PHE A 244 -17.00 6.26 -0.31
N LEU A 245 -16.99 6.82 -1.54
CA LEU A 245 -15.82 6.83 -2.41
C LEU A 245 -14.67 7.67 -1.83
N SER A 246 -14.97 8.77 -1.16
CA SER A 246 -13.97 9.61 -0.52
C SER A 246 -13.29 8.88 0.64
N HIS A 247 -14.04 8.21 1.49
CA HIS A 247 -13.50 7.37 2.57
C HIS A 247 -12.73 6.16 2.03
N MET A 248 -13.21 5.56 0.94
CA MET A 248 -12.45 4.51 0.24
C MET A 248 -11.09 4.99 -0.28
N LYS A 249 -10.96 6.27 -0.64
CA LYS A 249 -9.70 6.87 -1.09
C LYS A 249 -8.76 7.21 0.07
N LEU A 250 -9.28 7.58 1.23
CA LEU A 250 -8.46 7.91 2.41
C LEU A 250 -7.60 6.73 2.85
N ASP A 251 -8.10 5.50 2.75
CA ASP A 251 -7.37 4.27 3.07
C ASP A 251 -6.27 3.88 2.05
N LEU A 252 -6.11 4.64 0.96
CA LEU A 252 -5.07 4.41 -0.05
C LEU A 252 -3.69 4.96 0.33
N TYR A 253 -3.60 5.71 1.40
CA TYR A 253 -2.31 6.21 1.86
C TYR A 253 -1.49 5.04 2.43
N GLU A 254 -0.35 4.78 1.81
CA GLU A 254 0.54 3.66 2.16
C GLU A 254 1.19 3.82 3.54
N ASP A 255 1.21 5.05 4.08
CA ASP A 255 1.77 5.38 5.38
C ASP A 255 0.67 5.89 6.31
N GLU A 256 0.57 5.27 7.47
CA GLU A 256 -0.32 5.66 8.55
C GLU A 256 0.47 6.38 9.66
N VAL A 257 -0.17 7.32 10.31
CA VAL A 257 0.33 7.94 11.54
C VAL A 257 -0.56 7.51 12.71
N PHE A 258 0.08 7.16 13.81
CA PHE A 258 -0.58 6.74 15.04
C PHE A 258 -0.52 7.89 16.04
N CYS A 259 -1.67 8.52 16.26
CA CYS A 259 -1.81 9.61 17.21
C CYS A 259 -2.52 9.16 18.48
N LEU A 260 -2.25 9.82 19.58
CA LEU A 260 -2.85 9.49 20.88
C LEU A 260 -3.93 10.51 21.24
N THR A 261 -5.03 10.05 21.81
CA THR A 261 -5.93 10.95 22.54
C THR A 261 -5.28 11.34 23.87
N PRO A 262 -5.74 12.42 24.55
CA PRO A 262 -5.29 12.74 25.89
C PRO A 262 -5.55 11.63 26.94
N LYS A 263 -6.43 10.68 26.63
CA LYS A 263 -6.72 9.51 27.47
C LYS A 263 -5.80 8.32 27.18
N GLY A 264 -4.95 8.42 26.13
CA GLY A 264 -4.03 7.36 25.72
C GLY A 264 -4.59 6.40 24.69
N ASP A 265 -5.80 6.63 24.15
CA ASP A 265 -6.32 5.81 23.06
C ASP A 265 -5.56 6.10 21.77
N VAL A 266 -5.25 5.07 20.99
CA VAL A 266 -4.55 5.20 19.72
C VAL A 266 -5.54 5.41 18.60
N ILE A 267 -5.36 6.50 17.84
CA ILE A 267 -6.10 6.80 16.62
C ILE A 267 -5.17 6.63 15.43
N THR A 268 -5.57 5.80 14.48
CA THR A 268 -4.83 5.57 13.24
C THR A 268 -5.36 6.50 12.16
N LEU A 269 -4.46 7.25 11.54
CA LEU A 269 -4.79 8.23 10.49
C LEU A 269 -3.85 8.03 9.28
N PRO A 270 -4.26 8.45 8.08
CA PRO A 270 -3.37 8.46 6.92
C PRO A 270 -2.21 9.45 7.13
N GLN A 271 -1.05 9.16 6.55
CA GLN A 271 0.08 10.08 6.57
C GLN A 271 -0.30 11.40 5.89
N GLY A 272 0.03 12.51 6.55
CA GLY A 272 -0.36 13.85 6.12
C GLY A 272 -1.69 14.32 6.71
N ALA A 273 -2.35 13.49 7.51
CA ALA A 273 -3.54 13.87 8.27
C ALA A 273 -3.26 15.07 9.18
N THR A 274 -4.30 15.81 9.45
CA THR A 274 -4.32 17.04 10.24
C THR A 274 -5.18 16.87 11.49
N PRO A 275 -5.18 17.83 12.44
CA PRO A 275 -6.12 17.81 13.56
C PRO A 275 -7.60 17.77 13.15
N VAL A 276 -7.95 18.23 11.94
CA VAL A 276 -9.31 18.10 11.40
C VAL A 276 -9.63 16.62 11.17
N ASP A 277 -8.76 15.91 10.48
CA ASP A 277 -8.92 14.46 10.21
C ASP A 277 -8.98 13.67 11.50
N PHE A 278 -8.15 14.03 12.49
CA PHE A 278 -8.19 13.43 13.83
C PHE A 278 -9.54 13.65 14.53
N ALA A 279 -10.08 14.88 14.49
CA ALA A 279 -11.35 15.19 15.14
C ALA A 279 -12.52 14.39 14.52
N PHE A 280 -12.56 14.28 13.20
CA PHE A 280 -13.56 13.47 12.48
C PHE A 280 -13.39 11.97 12.73
N SER A 281 -12.17 11.47 12.88
CA SER A 281 -11.93 10.06 13.19
C SER A 281 -12.33 9.67 14.61
N VAL A 282 -12.33 10.63 15.55
CA VAL A 282 -12.87 10.41 16.91
C VAL A 282 -14.39 10.33 16.87
N HIS A 283 -15.05 11.30 16.27
CA HIS A 283 -16.51 11.33 16.06
C HIS A 283 -16.89 12.48 15.13
N THR A 284 -17.83 12.27 14.22
CA THR A 284 -18.31 13.30 13.27
C THR A 284 -18.73 14.60 13.99
N GLN A 285 -19.48 14.50 15.10
CA GLN A 285 -19.89 15.68 15.87
C GLN A 285 -18.73 16.43 16.53
N VAL A 286 -17.61 15.76 16.80
CA VAL A 286 -16.38 16.41 17.30
C VAL A 286 -15.71 17.18 16.17
N GLY A 287 -15.65 16.59 14.97
CA GLY A 287 -15.12 17.25 13.77
C GLY A 287 -15.92 18.49 13.39
N GLU A 288 -17.26 18.41 13.41
CA GLU A 288 -18.14 19.54 13.08
C GLU A 288 -18.04 20.72 14.07
N LYS A 289 -17.69 20.46 15.33
CA LYS A 289 -17.54 21.46 16.39
C LYS A 289 -16.11 21.91 16.61
N LEU A 290 -15.17 21.45 15.79
CA LEU A 290 -13.75 21.73 15.95
C LEU A 290 -13.47 23.25 15.78
N ILE A 291 -12.96 23.88 16.83
CA ILE A 291 -12.54 25.29 16.82
C ILE A 291 -11.02 25.47 16.92
N GLY A 292 -10.30 24.43 17.38
CA GLY A 292 -8.84 24.46 17.52
C GLY A 292 -8.30 23.11 17.95
N ALA A 293 -6.96 22.97 17.94
CA ALA A 293 -6.30 21.76 18.40
C ALA A 293 -4.97 22.07 19.09
N LYS A 294 -4.57 21.16 20.00
CA LYS A 294 -3.24 21.14 20.57
C LYS A 294 -2.54 19.82 20.19
N ILE A 295 -1.29 19.92 19.83
CA ILE A 295 -0.41 18.76 19.63
C ILE A 295 0.67 18.81 20.72
N ASN A 296 0.78 17.73 21.49
CA ASN A 296 1.74 17.63 22.60
C ASN A 296 1.63 18.81 23.58
N GLY A 297 0.39 19.24 23.86
CA GLY A 297 0.06 20.34 24.76
C GLY A 297 0.23 21.75 24.19
N LYS A 298 0.67 21.91 22.93
CA LYS A 298 0.86 23.21 22.27
C LYS A 298 -0.24 23.47 21.27
N LEU A 299 -0.84 24.67 21.28
CA LEU A 299 -1.80 25.13 20.26
C LEU A 299 -1.11 25.13 18.87
N VAL A 300 -1.80 24.55 17.89
CA VAL A 300 -1.32 24.45 16.52
C VAL A 300 -2.39 24.92 15.53
N ASN A 301 -1.95 25.17 14.28
CA ASN A 301 -2.88 25.42 13.19
C ASN A 301 -3.59 24.11 12.81
N LEU A 302 -4.87 24.18 12.46
CA LEU A 302 -5.67 23.04 12.03
C LEU A 302 -5.13 22.34 10.76
N SER A 303 -4.29 23.03 9.97
CA SER A 303 -3.59 22.49 8.81
C SER A 303 -2.24 21.83 9.12
N THR A 304 -1.81 21.81 10.40
CA THR A 304 -0.56 21.17 10.82
C THR A 304 -0.63 19.66 10.56
N ARG A 305 0.39 19.11 9.93
CA ARG A 305 0.47 17.65 9.67
C ARG A 305 0.83 16.92 10.96
N LEU A 306 0.08 15.85 11.22
CA LEU A 306 0.31 14.97 12.36
C LEU A 306 1.45 13.99 12.08
N THR A 307 2.15 13.60 13.13
CA THR A 307 3.21 12.59 13.09
C THR A 307 2.94 11.49 14.12
N THR A 308 3.43 10.29 13.85
CA THR A 308 3.28 9.17 14.79
C THR A 308 3.86 9.51 16.15
N GLY A 309 3.07 9.28 17.21
CA GLY A 309 3.42 9.60 18.60
C GLY A 309 2.87 10.95 19.07
N ASP A 310 2.25 11.74 18.21
CA ASP A 310 1.61 13.00 18.64
C ASP A 310 0.40 12.73 19.53
N THR A 311 0.32 13.44 20.65
CA THR A 311 -0.88 13.49 21.48
C THR A 311 -1.72 14.68 21.05
N VAL A 312 -2.92 14.40 20.50
CA VAL A 312 -3.80 15.40 19.89
C VAL A 312 -5.00 15.66 20.81
N GLU A 313 -5.14 16.90 21.24
CA GLU A 313 -6.31 17.39 21.99
C GLU A 313 -7.12 18.31 21.07
N VAL A 314 -8.36 17.95 20.79
CA VAL A 314 -9.29 18.75 19.99
C VAL A 314 -10.12 19.67 20.87
N LEU A 315 -10.26 20.92 20.47
CA LEU A 315 -11.03 21.94 21.15
C LEU A 315 -12.34 22.15 20.37
N THR A 316 -13.48 22.00 21.07
CA THR A 316 -14.84 22.07 20.48
C THR A 316 -15.70 23.07 21.22
#